data_a21b7e094cd9e57f9b7453561fae6d2f
#
_entry.id   a21b7e094cd9e57f9b7453561fae6d2f
#
_cell.length_a   1.000
_cell.length_b   1.000
_cell.length_c   1.000
_cell.angle_alpha   90.00
_cell.angle_beta   90.00
_cell.angle_gamma   90.00
#
_symmetry.space_group_name_H-M   'P 1'
#
loop_
_entity.id
_entity.type
_entity.pdbx_description
1 polymer ?
#
loop_
_entity_poly.entity_id
_entity_poly.type
_entity_poly.pdbx_seq_one_letter_code
_entity_poly.pdbx_strand_id
1 'polypeptide(L)'
;MTKFLIIRFSSIGDIIQCMGIIGGIRERFADVEIHWITRKDMVGTLSMDGRIDKIWAFDKETGLAGLLKMAADLRKEHFDYIYDAHSNIRSNILKLIVSPLPFVKPYVALRSKERGKRFLLFKLGINHFDKPFRGMVSFQKPLKKWGITHFPDNYHDWCFPDEIRSKYENFVTKDMVTLVPSAN
;
A
#
# COMPACT_ATOMS: atom_id res chain seq x y z
N MET A 1 20.34 -1.19 8.23
CA MET A 1 19.04 -0.58 7.85
C MET A 1 18.37 -1.46 6.81
N THR A 2 17.15 -1.93 7.06
CA THR A 2 16.37 -2.77 6.15
C THR A 2 15.57 -1.88 5.21
N LYS A 3 15.60 -2.12 3.88
CA LYS A 3 14.83 -1.36 2.90
C LYS A 3 13.60 -2.13 2.43
N PHE A 4 12.44 -1.53 2.59
CA PHE A 4 11.15 -2.13 2.29
C PHE A 4 10.40 -1.33 1.20
N LEU A 5 10.03 -1.97 0.10
CA LEU A 5 9.26 -1.36 -0.99
C LEU A 5 7.81 -1.84 -0.98
N ILE A 6 6.88 -0.91 -0.97
CA ILE A 6 5.45 -1.17 -1.15
C ILE A 6 5.02 -0.65 -2.52
N ILE A 7 4.35 -1.48 -3.31
CA ILE A 7 3.84 -1.11 -4.64
C ILE A 7 2.31 -1.06 -4.58
N ARG A 8 1.75 0.17 -4.54
CA ARG A 8 0.30 0.39 -4.62
C ARG A 8 0.01 1.71 -5.34
N PHE A 9 -0.36 1.63 -6.64
CA PHE A 9 -0.58 2.81 -7.48
C PHE A 9 -1.89 3.55 -7.18
N SER A 10 -2.96 2.83 -6.89
CA SER A 10 -4.35 3.31 -6.73
C SER A 10 -5.25 2.17 -6.24
N SER A 11 -6.50 2.29 -5.85
CA SER A 11 -7.28 3.51 -5.65
C SER A 11 -7.06 4.07 -4.25
N ILE A 12 -7.63 5.25 -3.94
CA ILE A 12 -7.46 5.91 -2.64
C ILE A 12 -7.88 5.00 -1.48
N GLY A 13 -9.04 4.36 -1.55
CA GLY A 13 -9.51 3.45 -0.48
C GLY A 13 -8.62 2.22 -0.30
N ASP A 14 -8.06 1.67 -1.37
CA ASP A 14 -7.09 0.57 -1.27
C ASP A 14 -5.73 1.04 -0.73
N ILE A 15 -5.31 2.29 -1.03
CA ILE A 15 -4.10 2.89 -0.48
C ILE A 15 -4.25 3.04 1.02
N ILE A 16 -5.36 3.65 1.49
CA ILE A 16 -5.66 3.83 2.91
C ILE A 16 -5.67 2.49 3.65
N GLN A 17 -6.36 1.48 3.11
CA GLN A 17 -6.37 0.14 3.71
C GLN A 17 -4.97 -0.50 3.74
N CYS A 18 -4.15 -0.25 2.71
CA CYS A 18 -2.79 -0.76 2.63
C CYS A 18 -1.85 -0.06 3.62
N MET A 19 -2.05 1.24 3.92
CA MET A 19 -1.27 1.98 4.94
C MET A 19 -1.34 1.33 6.32
N GLY A 20 -2.42 0.61 6.62
CA GLY A 20 -2.56 -0.16 7.88
C GLY A 20 -1.53 -1.28 8.10
N ILE A 21 -0.64 -1.55 7.12
CA ILE A 21 0.46 -2.50 7.32
C ILE A 21 1.74 -1.84 7.84
N ILE A 22 1.87 -0.52 7.74
CA ILE A 22 3.11 0.22 8.04
C ILE A 22 3.54 0.02 9.49
N GLY A 23 2.60 0.12 10.43
CA GLY A 23 2.88 -0.11 11.85
C GLY A 23 3.49 -1.48 12.13
N GLY A 24 2.93 -2.53 11.53
CA GLY A 24 3.46 -3.89 11.67
C GLY A 24 4.84 -4.09 11.03
N ILE A 25 5.13 -3.39 9.93
CA ILE A 25 6.47 -3.41 9.31
C ILE A 25 7.49 -2.76 10.25
N ARG A 26 7.19 -1.59 10.79
CA ARG A 26 8.08 -0.87 11.71
C ARG A 26 8.28 -1.59 13.04
N GLU A 27 7.24 -2.24 13.56
CA GLU A 27 7.35 -3.06 14.77
C GLU A 27 8.26 -4.28 14.55
N ARG A 28 8.17 -4.92 13.37
CA ARG A 28 8.97 -6.11 13.05
C ARG A 28 10.42 -5.78 12.74
N PHE A 29 10.68 -4.64 12.12
CA PHE A 29 12.01 -4.19 11.69
C PHE A 29 12.31 -2.84 12.33
N ALA A 30 13.06 -2.84 13.43
CA ALA A 30 13.36 -1.62 14.21
C ALA A 30 14.07 -0.53 13.40
N ASP A 31 14.93 -0.93 12.45
CA ASP A 31 15.67 -0.03 11.56
C ASP A 31 15.26 -0.29 10.11
N VAL A 32 14.07 0.21 9.72
CA VAL A 32 13.51 0.04 8.38
C VAL A 32 13.27 1.37 7.67
N GLU A 33 13.68 1.44 6.41
CA GLU A 33 13.35 2.51 5.47
C GLU A 33 12.21 2.02 4.56
N ILE A 34 11.05 2.67 4.64
CA ILE A 34 9.85 2.29 3.90
C ILE A 34 9.69 3.20 2.69
N HIS A 35 9.82 2.62 1.50
CA HIS A 35 9.53 3.26 0.23
C HIS A 35 8.16 2.84 -0.28
N TRP A 36 7.44 3.77 -0.91
CA TRP A 36 6.14 3.49 -1.50
C TRP A 36 6.03 4.01 -2.93
N ILE A 37 5.60 3.15 -3.86
CA ILE A 37 5.28 3.56 -5.23
C ILE A 37 3.78 3.80 -5.33
N THR A 38 3.42 5.00 -5.78
CA THR A 38 2.03 5.36 -6.05
C THR A 38 1.91 6.19 -7.32
N ARG A 39 0.69 6.42 -7.81
CA ARG A 39 0.45 7.40 -8.86
C ARG A 39 0.65 8.82 -8.31
N LYS A 40 1.08 9.74 -9.17
CA LYS A 40 1.34 11.14 -8.85
C LYS A 40 0.15 11.83 -8.14
N ASP A 41 -1.07 11.56 -8.60
CA ASP A 41 -2.30 12.09 -8.02
C ASP A 41 -2.69 11.50 -6.65
N MET A 42 -2.00 10.47 -6.20
CA MET A 42 -2.22 9.82 -4.88
C MET A 42 -1.14 10.16 -3.84
N VAL A 43 -0.12 10.94 -4.21
CA VAL A 43 0.98 11.30 -3.32
C VAL A 43 0.49 12.02 -2.07
N GLY A 44 -0.46 12.96 -2.22
CA GLY A 44 -1.01 13.72 -1.09
C GLY A 44 -1.64 12.83 -0.01
N THR A 45 -2.23 11.69 -0.39
CA THR A 45 -2.78 10.74 0.58
C THR A 45 -1.68 10.05 1.39
N LEU A 46 -0.57 9.69 0.75
CA LEU A 46 0.54 9.01 1.43
C LEU A 46 1.41 9.94 2.27
N SER A 47 1.56 11.20 1.83
CA SER A 47 2.35 12.20 2.56
C SER A 47 1.75 12.60 3.91
N MET A 48 0.50 12.22 4.18
CA MET A 48 -0.11 12.39 5.50
C MET A 48 0.43 11.39 6.54
N ASP A 49 1.09 10.31 6.12
CA ASP A 49 1.68 9.31 7.03
C ASP A 49 3.19 9.49 7.13
N GLY A 50 3.67 10.16 8.18
CA GLY A 50 5.08 10.41 8.42
C GLY A 50 5.95 9.14 8.64
N ARG A 51 5.32 7.96 8.66
CA ARG A 51 6.01 6.68 8.76
C ARG A 51 6.49 6.14 7.41
N ILE A 52 6.19 6.83 6.30
CA ILE A 52 6.70 6.51 4.96
C ILE A 52 7.92 7.38 4.69
N ASP A 53 9.09 6.79 4.51
CA ASP A 53 10.35 7.54 4.37
C ASP A 53 10.52 8.10 2.96
N LYS A 54 10.04 7.38 1.92
CA LYS A 54 10.17 7.84 0.53
C LYS A 54 8.98 7.45 -0.34
N ILE A 55 8.41 8.42 -1.05
CA ILE A 55 7.32 8.20 -2.00
C ILE A 55 7.84 8.34 -3.43
N TRP A 56 7.62 7.32 -4.25
CA TRP A 56 7.94 7.29 -5.67
C TRP A 56 6.67 7.58 -6.46
N ALA A 57 6.57 8.79 -7.01
CA ALA A 57 5.41 9.26 -7.76
C ALA A 57 5.48 8.81 -9.22
N PHE A 58 4.64 7.86 -9.62
CA PHE A 58 4.52 7.45 -11.01
C PHE A 58 3.55 8.35 -11.75
N ASP A 59 4.03 9.01 -12.81
CA ASP A 59 3.20 9.76 -13.73
C ASP A 59 2.72 8.83 -14.85
N LYS A 60 1.39 8.59 -14.91
CA LYS A 60 0.78 7.71 -15.91
C LYS A 60 0.98 8.19 -17.36
N GLU A 61 1.19 9.51 -17.55
CA GLU A 61 1.36 10.11 -18.86
C GLU A 61 2.71 9.77 -19.49
N THR A 62 3.71 9.43 -18.67
CA THR A 62 5.02 8.97 -19.14
C THR A 62 5.01 7.55 -19.70
N GLY A 63 3.90 6.85 -19.58
CA GLY A 63 3.69 5.51 -20.14
C GLY A 63 4.70 4.47 -19.67
N LEU A 64 5.08 3.58 -20.60
CA LEU A 64 6.04 2.51 -20.32
C LEU A 64 7.46 3.03 -20.10
N ALA A 65 7.87 4.06 -20.83
CA ALA A 65 9.21 4.63 -20.70
C ALA A 65 9.45 5.19 -19.28
N GLY A 66 8.48 5.94 -18.74
CA GLY A 66 8.56 6.42 -17.37
C GLY A 66 8.58 5.29 -16.33
N LEU A 67 7.83 4.22 -16.58
CA LEU A 67 7.83 3.04 -15.71
C LEU A 67 9.19 2.33 -15.69
N LEU A 68 9.81 2.16 -16.86
CA LEU A 68 11.14 1.54 -16.99
C LEU A 68 12.24 2.40 -16.34
N LYS A 69 12.18 3.72 -16.53
CA LYS A 69 13.10 4.65 -15.86
C LYS A 69 12.97 4.54 -14.34
N MET A 70 11.74 4.59 -13.82
CA MET A 70 11.48 4.41 -12.38
C MET A 70 12.01 3.05 -11.87
N ALA A 71 11.80 1.97 -12.63
CA ALA A 71 12.30 0.64 -12.27
C ALA A 71 13.83 0.60 -12.19
N ALA A 72 14.52 1.27 -13.11
CA ALA A 72 15.99 1.36 -13.10
C ALA A 72 16.50 2.14 -11.87
N ASP A 73 15.82 3.22 -11.49
CA ASP A 73 16.17 3.98 -10.28
C ASP A 73 15.85 3.21 -9.00
N LEU A 74 14.72 2.52 -8.93
CA LEU A 74 14.38 1.64 -7.82
C LEU A 74 15.38 0.49 -7.63
N ARG A 75 15.92 -0.05 -8.71
CA ARG A 75 16.94 -1.12 -8.64
C ARG A 75 18.21 -0.68 -7.91
N LYS A 76 18.59 0.59 -8.01
CA LYS A 76 19.77 1.16 -7.33
C LYS A 76 19.59 1.27 -5.81
N GLU A 77 18.35 1.22 -5.33
CA GLU A 77 18.05 1.31 -3.89
C GLU A 77 18.38 0.02 -3.11
N HIS A 78 18.52 -1.12 -3.78
CA HIS A 78 18.86 -2.41 -3.17
C HIS A 78 17.88 -2.83 -2.05
N PHE A 79 16.60 -2.96 -2.36
CA PHE A 79 15.57 -3.37 -1.41
C PHE A 79 15.81 -4.77 -0.85
N ASP A 80 15.50 -4.97 0.43
CA ASP A 80 15.47 -6.29 1.08
C ASP A 80 14.12 -6.98 0.90
N TYR A 81 13.03 -6.20 0.92
CA TYR A 81 11.66 -6.69 0.81
C TYR A 81 10.86 -5.86 -0.21
N ILE A 82 10.07 -6.54 -1.03
CA ILE A 82 9.12 -5.92 -1.96
C ILE A 82 7.73 -6.50 -1.70
N TYR A 83 6.79 -5.65 -1.33
CA TYR A 83 5.39 -6.00 -1.22
C TYR A 83 4.57 -5.42 -2.38
N ASP A 84 4.13 -6.27 -3.30
CA ASP A 84 3.23 -5.88 -4.37
C ASP A 84 1.77 -6.02 -3.91
N ALA A 85 1.24 -4.92 -3.40
CA ALA A 85 -0.16 -4.78 -2.98
C ALA A 85 -1.11 -4.46 -4.15
N HIS A 86 -0.59 -4.23 -5.37
CA HIS A 86 -1.40 -3.87 -6.54
C HIS A 86 -1.66 -5.06 -7.46
N SER A 87 -0.66 -5.90 -7.70
CA SER A 87 -0.74 -7.14 -8.49
C SER A 87 -1.35 -6.94 -9.88
N ASN A 88 -0.73 -6.04 -10.68
CA ASN A 88 -1.10 -5.78 -12.07
C ASN A 88 0.13 -5.86 -13.00
N ILE A 89 -0.08 -5.63 -14.31
CA ILE A 89 1.00 -5.68 -15.33
C ILE A 89 2.12 -4.73 -14.99
N ARG A 90 1.83 -3.47 -14.59
CA ARG A 90 2.85 -2.48 -14.26
C ARG A 90 3.69 -2.89 -13.06
N SER A 91 3.05 -3.39 -11.99
CA SER A 91 3.78 -3.87 -10.81
C SER A 91 4.60 -5.12 -11.12
N ASN A 92 4.16 -5.97 -12.06
CA ASN A 92 4.93 -7.12 -12.50
C ASN A 92 6.20 -6.71 -13.26
N ILE A 93 6.10 -5.71 -14.14
CA ILE A 93 7.27 -5.15 -14.85
C ILE A 93 8.27 -4.57 -13.85
N LEU A 94 7.82 -3.77 -12.89
CA LEU A 94 8.67 -3.23 -11.84
C LEU A 94 9.40 -4.34 -11.07
N LYS A 95 8.66 -5.35 -10.61
CA LYS A 95 9.25 -6.47 -9.88
C LYS A 95 10.29 -7.22 -10.70
N LEU A 96 10.02 -7.49 -11.98
CA LEU A 96 10.95 -8.21 -12.85
C LEU A 96 12.28 -7.47 -13.00
N ILE A 97 12.27 -6.15 -13.01
CA ILE A 97 13.48 -5.33 -13.16
C ILE A 97 14.20 -5.16 -11.83
N VAL A 98 13.45 -4.90 -10.75
CA VAL A 98 14.02 -4.64 -9.42
C VAL A 98 14.46 -5.95 -8.74
N SER A 99 13.76 -7.06 -8.99
CA SER A 99 14.04 -8.39 -8.45
C SER A 99 14.07 -9.44 -9.55
N PRO A 100 15.11 -9.47 -10.39
CA PRO A 100 15.16 -10.37 -11.55
C PRO A 100 15.36 -11.85 -11.19
N LEU A 101 15.91 -12.14 -10.00
CA LEU A 101 16.22 -13.51 -9.59
C LEU A 101 15.23 -13.95 -8.49
N PRO A 102 14.48 -15.04 -8.69
CA PRO A 102 13.67 -15.66 -7.65
C PRO A 102 14.58 -16.26 -6.56
N PHE A 103 14.09 -16.27 -5.33
CA PHE A 103 14.79 -16.86 -4.14
C PHE A 103 16.03 -16.12 -3.61
N VAL A 104 16.41 -15.00 -4.22
CA VAL A 104 17.44 -14.09 -3.71
C VAL A 104 16.76 -12.79 -3.26
N LYS A 105 17.42 -11.99 -2.43
CA LYS A 105 16.92 -10.65 -2.11
C LYS A 105 16.76 -9.81 -3.38
N PRO A 106 15.72 -9.00 -3.47
CA PRO A 106 14.69 -8.75 -2.46
C PRO A 106 13.65 -9.88 -2.34
N TYR A 107 13.19 -10.14 -1.10
CA TYR A 107 12.10 -11.09 -0.87
C TYR A 107 10.77 -10.47 -1.30
N VAL A 108 10.03 -11.16 -2.18
CA VAL A 108 8.80 -10.63 -2.77
C VAL A 108 7.55 -11.25 -2.14
N ALA A 109 6.59 -10.41 -1.71
CA ALA A 109 5.24 -10.80 -1.35
C ALA A 109 4.21 -10.18 -2.30
N LEU A 110 3.14 -10.92 -2.57
CA LEU A 110 2.06 -10.51 -3.46
C LEU A 110 0.73 -10.54 -2.73
N ARG A 111 -0.08 -9.49 -2.88
CA ARG A 111 -1.48 -9.55 -2.44
C ARG A 111 -2.28 -10.44 -3.36
N SER A 112 -2.98 -11.41 -2.79
CA SER A 112 -3.97 -12.20 -3.53
C SER A 112 -5.23 -11.35 -3.77
N LYS A 113 -5.71 -11.32 -5.01
CA LYS A 113 -7.00 -10.70 -5.36
C LYS A 113 -8.19 -11.63 -5.10
N GLU A 114 -7.95 -12.85 -4.61
CA GLU A 114 -8.95 -13.88 -4.30
C GLU A 114 -10.00 -14.05 -5.42
N ARG A 115 -9.54 -13.98 -6.69
CA ARG A 115 -10.42 -14.01 -7.88
C ARG A 115 -11.34 -15.22 -7.91
N GLY A 116 -10.87 -16.39 -7.47
CA GLY A 116 -11.66 -17.61 -7.37
C GLY A 116 -12.83 -17.46 -6.38
N LYS A 117 -12.57 -16.95 -5.18
CA LYS A 117 -13.63 -16.70 -4.18
C LYS A 117 -14.64 -15.66 -4.68
N ARG A 118 -14.17 -14.60 -5.35
CA ARG A 118 -15.06 -13.60 -5.97
C ARG A 118 -15.91 -14.21 -7.08
N PHE A 119 -15.32 -15.03 -7.94
CA PHE A 119 -16.06 -15.74 -8.99
C PHE A 119 -17.16 -16.62 -8.40
N LEU A 120 -16.84 -17.43 -7.37
CA LEU A 120 -17.82 -18.27 -6.69
C LEU A 120 -18.95 -17.46 -6.08
N LEU A 121 -18.61 -16.33 -5.42
CA LEU A 121 -19.61 -15.45 -4.82
C LEU A 121 -20.54 -14.83 -5.87
N PHE A 122 -19.97 -14.21 -6.93
CA PHE A 122 -20.77 -13.43 -7.89
C PHE A 122 -21.48 -14.30 -8.95
N LYS A 123 -20.94 -15.47 -9.28
CA LYS A 123 -21.53 -16.34 -10.30
C LYS A 123 -22.37 -17.46 -9.71
N LEU A 124 -22.01 -17.99 -8.55
CA LEU A 124 -22.67 -19.13 -7.94
C LEU A 124 -23.32 -18.83 -6.58
N GLY A 125 -23.24 -17.60 -6.08
CA GLY A 125 -23.79 -17.22 -4.78
C GLY A 125 -23.05 -17.85 -3.58
N ILE A 126 -21.91 -18.54 -3.82
CA ILE A 126 -21.17 -19.26 -2.78
C ILE A 126 -20.16 -18.32 -2.12
N ASN A 127 -20.37 -17.99 -0.84
CA ASN A 127 -19.52 -17.09 -0.09
C ASN A 127 -18.47 -17.84 0.73
N HIS A 128 -17.20 -17.76 0.30
CA HIS A 128 -16.03 -18.27 1.02
C HIS A 128 -15.20 -17.18 1.70
N PHE A 129 -15.72 -15.95 1.80
CA PHE A 129 -15.03 -14.88 2.54
C PHE A 129 -15.33 -14.95 4.02
N ASP A 130 -14.34 -14.52 4.82
CA ASP A 130 -14.48 -14.38 6.27
C ASP A 130 -15.59 -13.36 6.59
N LYS A 131 -16.38 -13.64 7.63
CA LYS A 131 -17.42 -12.73 8.13
C LYS A 131 -17.05 -12.23 9.52
N PRO A 132 -17.06 -10.92 9.77
CA PRO A 132 -17.25 -9.82 8.80
C PRO A 132 -16.06 -9.69 7.85
N PHE A 133 -16.33 -9.32 6.58
CA PHE A 133 -15.28 -9.07 5.60
C PHE A 133 -14.52 -7.80 5.97
N ARG A 134 -13.21 -7.93 6.16
CA ARG A 134 -12.30 -6.81 6.43
C ARG A 134 -11.27 -6.70 5.31
N GLY A 135 -11.44 -5.69 4.43
CA GLY A 135 -10.56 -5.48 3.28
C GLY A 135 -9.08 -5.35 3.66
N MET A 136 -8.79 -4.66 4.74
CA MET A 136 -7.42 -4.45 5.27
C MET A 136 -6.70 -5.77 5.56
N VAL A 137 -7.38 -6.78 6.09
CA VAL A 137 -6.81 -8.09 6.39
C VAL A 137 -6.20 -8.75 5.14
N SER A 138 -6.77 -8.47 3.97
CA SER A 138 -6.23 -8.99 2.71
C SER A 138 -4.85 -8.42 2.36
N PHE A 139 -4.52 -7.23 2.85
CA PHE A 139 -3.18 -6.64 2.71
C PHE A 139 -2.19 -7.18 3.74
N GLN A 140 -2.66 -7.57 4.91
CA GLN A 140 -1.84 -8.09 6.00
C GLN A 140 -1.41 -9.55 5.79
N LYS A 141 -2.31 -10.39 5.26
CA LYS A 141 -2.09 -11.85 5.07
C LYS A 141 -0.73 -12.20 4.42
N PRO A 142 -0.29 -11.56 3.31
CA PRO A 142 0.96 -11.92 2.65
C PRO A 142 2.22 -11.63 3.47
N LEU A 143 2.14 -10.71 4.42
CA LEU A 143 3.29 -10.25 5.21
C LEU A 143 3.63 -11.20 6.36
N LYS A 144 2.69 -12.08 6.72
CA LYS A 144 2.88 -13.10 7.76
C LYS A 144 4.09 -14.00 7.48
N LYS A 145 4.40 -14.26 6.20
CA LYS A 145 5.57 -15.05 5.81
C LYS A 145 6.91 -14.41 6.21
N TRP A 146 6.91 -13.11 6.52
CA TRP A 146 8.08 -12.37 7.00
C TRP A 146 8.05 -12.13 8.51
N GLY A 147 7.15 -12.83 9.23
CA GLY A 147 6.97 -12.70 10.67
C GLY A 147 6.24 -11.42 11.09
N ILE A 148 5.59 -10.71 10.14
CA ILE A 148 4.75 -9.56 10.45
C ILE A 148 3.35 -10.07 10.73
N THR A 149 3.01 -10.24 12.01
CA THR A 149 1.75 -10.86 12.45
C THR A 149 0.86 -9.92 13.24
N HIS A 150 1.45 -8.88 13.84
CA HIS A 150 0.75 -7.82 14.55
C HIS A 150 0.69 -6.56 13.68
N PHE A 151 -0.44 -5.88 13.68
CA PHE A 151 -0.70 -4.66 12.91
C PHE A 151 -1.41 -3.67 13.82
N PRO A 152 -0.70 -2.82 14.54
CA PRO A 152 -1.29 -1.84 15.43
C PRO A 152 -2.16 -0.85 14.65
N ASP A 153 -3.32 -0.51 15.22
CA ASP A 153 -4.27 0.45 14.64
C ASP A 153 -3.80 1.89 14.91
N ASN A 154 -2.71 2.32 14.24
CA ASN A 154 -2.09 3.62 14.44
C ASN A 154 -2.56 4.64 13.38
N TYR A 155 -3.86 4.69 13.10
CA TYR A 155 -4.44 5.70 12.18
C TYR A 155 -4.40 7.11 12.75
N HIS A 156 -4.10 7.26 14.02
CA HIS A 156 -4.02 8.54 14.72
C HIS A 156 -2.73 9.33 14.41
N ASP A 157 -1.75 8.70 13.77
CA ASP A 157 -0.45 9.31 13.46
C ASP A 157 -0.45 10.08 12.12
N TRP A 158 -1.62 10.27 11.52
CA TRP A 158 -1.71 11.06 10.29
C TRP A 158 -1.58 12.55 10.58
N CYS A 159 -0.60 13.16 9.95
CA CYS A 159 -0.37 14.61 9.99
C CYS A 159 -1.06 15.25 8.79
N PHE A 160 -2.17 15.93 9.04
CA PHE A 160 -2.76 16.81 8.03
C PHE A 160 -1.96 18.11 7.96
N PRO A 161 -1.74 18.69 6.75
CA PRO A 161 -1.18 20.03 6.61
C PRO A 161 -1.96 21.04 7.47
N ASP A 162 -1.25 21.99 8.09
CA ASP A 162 -1.86 22.97 9.02
C ASP A 162 -2.97 23.79 8.36
N GLU A 163 -2.84 24.09 7.06
CA GLU A 163 -3.89 24.75 6.28
C GLU A 163 -5.19 23.95 6.23
N ILE A 164 -5.10 22.62 6.11
CA ILE A 164 -6.27 21.74 6.11
C ILE A 164 -6.83 21.64 7.53
N ARG A 165 -5.96 21.49 8.51
CA ARG A 165 -6.36 21.39 9.92
C ARG A 165 -7.12 22.64 10.36
N SER A 166 -6.55 23.83 10.16
CA SER A 166 -7.14 25.11 10.55
C SER A 166 -8.47 25.38 9.82
N LYS A 167 -8.57 25.00 8.54
CA LYS A 167 -9.80 25.16 7.75
C LYS A 167 -10.98 24.35 8.30
N TYR A 168 -10.72 23.17 8.87
CA TYR A 168 -11.76 22.23 9.30
C TYR A 168 -11.86 22.09 10.83
N GLU A 169 -10.99 22.71 11.60
CA GLU A 169 -10.97 22.59 13.07
C GLU A 169 -12.31 22.98 13.71
N ASN A 170 -12.95 24.02 13.20
CA ASN A 170 -14.26 24.49 13.68
C ASN A 170 -15.45 23.62 13.22
N PHE A 171 -15.25 22.72 12.26
CA PHE A 171 -16.29 21.81 11.76
C PHE A 171 -16.30 20.45 12.43
N VAL A 172 -15.19 20.07 13.10
CA VAL A 172 -15.04 18.76 13.72
C VAL A 172 -15.46 18.85 15.18
N THR A 173 -16.61 18.28 15.51
CA THR A 173 -17.05 18.12 16.89
C THR A 173 -16.94 16.67 17.32
N LYS A 174 -16.88 16.43 18.65
CA LYS A 174 -16.71 15.08 19.23
C LYS A 174 -17.81 14.10 18.82
N ASP A 175 -19.00 14.60 18.51
CA ASP A 175 -20.17 13.79 18.18
C ASP A 175 -20.58 13.90 16.72
N MET A 176 -19.65 14.31 15.83
CA MET A 176 -19.94 14.48 14.41
C MET A 176 -19.91 13.15 13.65
N VAL A 177 -20.98 12.85 12.93
CA VAL A 177 -21.02 11.75 11.95
C VAL A 177 -20.88 12.33 10.55
N THR A 178 -19.81 11.94 9.86
CA THR A 178 -19.56 12.36 8.48
C THR A 178 -20.03 11.28 7.51
N LEU A 179 -20.99 11.63 6.65
CA LEU A 179 -21.39 10.80 5.51
C LEU A 179 -20.59 11.22 4.28
N VAL A 180 -19.83 10.29 3.72
CA VAL A 180 -19.15 10.49 2.44
C VAL A 180 -20.00 9.80 1.37
N PRO A 181 -20.79 10.56 0.58
CA PRO A 181 -21.52 9.97 -0.53
C PRO A 181 -20.52 9.53 -1.59
N SER A 182 -20.52 8.26 -1.87
CA SER A 182 -19.71 7.49 -2.81
C SER A 182 -18.78 8.27 -3.74
N ALA A 183 -17.55 7.83 -3.81
CA ALA A 183 -16.69 8.08 -4.96
C ALA A 183 -17.16 7.19 -6.14
N ASN A 184 -17.31 7.78 -7.31
CA ASN A 184 -17.53 7.09 -8.58
C ASN A 184 -16.36 6.17 -8.94
#